data_293969cfc10848416d684d87195f51f6
#
_entry.id   293969cfc10848416d684d87195f51f6
#
_cell.length_a   1.000
_cell.length_b   1.000
_cell.length_c   1.000
_cell.angle_alpha   90.00
_cell.angle_beta   90.00
_cell.angle_gamma   90.00
#
_symmetry.space_group_name_H-M   'P 1'
#
loop_
_entity.id
_entity.type
_entity.pdbx_description
1 polymer ?
#
loop_
_entity_poly.entity_id
_entity_poly.type
_entity_poly.pdbx_seq_one_letter_code
_entity_poly.pdbx_strand_id
1 'polypeptide(L)'
;MDALLAIRDLHKAFAAPVLRGVDFTVRPGEIHALMGSNGAGKSTLCNIVTGLLAADRGELTLAGRPHRPRSLREAETAGVRMVMQELNLFPTLSIAENLSFQRLGNRLGLLSRRRLAARAEAALARVGLEHLDPSMPVARLGVGQRQLLEIARALADDPRLLILDEPTAALTDPQIHRLFGELRRLRDAGAGIIYISHRMDEICQIADRVSVLRDGELVATEAATDLDSDRIVELMAGAPLERPARGAGGAAGEALIKVDGLGRDGVFEDISFTLHAGEVLGIAGLI
;
A
#
# COMPACT_ATOMS: atom_id res chain seq x y z
N MET A 1 16.45 -2.16 -21.21
CA MET A 1 15.24 -1.30 -21.28
C MET A 1 15.45 -0.15 -20.30
N ASP A 2 15.16 1.06 -20.73
CA ASP A 2 15.33 2.24 -19.89
C ASP A 2 14.32 2.21 -18.73
N ALA A 3 14.75 2.64 -17.54
CA ALA A 3 13.88 2.68 -16.38
C ALA A 3 12.76 3.74 -16.57
N LEU A 4 11.53 3.43 -16.13
CA LEU A 4 10.45 4.40 -16.05
C LEU A 4 10.74 5.42 -14.95
N LEU A 5 11.06 4.95 -13.74
CA LEU A 5 11.56 5.76 -12.63
C LEU A 5 12.99 5.33 -12.35
N ALA A 6 13.92 6.27 -12.31
CA ALA A 6 15.27 6.03 -11.79
C ALA A 6 15.62 7.07 -10.73
N ILE A 7 16.07 6.57 -9.60
CA ILE A 7 16.55 7.33 -8.44
C ILE A 7 18.02 6.96 -8.25
N ARG A 8 18.88 7.97 -8.07
CA ARG A 8 20.32 7.80 -7.87
C ARG A 8 20.82 8.64 -6.71
N ASP A 9 21.61 8.00 -5.84
CA ASP A 9 22.27 8.61 -4.69
C ASP A 9 21.32 9.50 -3.85
N LEU A 10 20.10 8.98 -3.57
CA LEU A 10 19.07 9.76 -2.89
C LEU A 10 19.34 9.85 -1.40
N HIS A 11 19.41 11.06 -0.89
CA HIS A 11 19.60 11.36 0.54
C HIS A 11 18.46 12.19 1.09
N LYS A 12 18.06 11.88 2.31
CA LYS A 12 17.13 12.69 3.10
C LYS A 12 17.44 12.57 4.58
N ALA A 13 17.54 13.72 5.25
CA ALA A 13 17.67 13.80 6.69
C ALA A 13 16.58 14.71 7.27
N PHE A 14 16.16 14.42 8.49
CA PHE A 14 15.42 15.31 9.38
C PHE A 14 16.32 15.62 10.60
N ALA A 15 15.95 15.20 11.82
CA ALA A 15 16.87 15.25 12.95
C ALA A 15 17.99 14.20 12.83
N ALA A 16 17.74 13.14 12.06
CA ALA A 16 18.70 12.08 11.74
C ALA A 16 18.57 11.69 10.25
N PRO A 17 19.63 11.09 9.63
CA PRO A 17 19.55 10.55 8.27
C PRO A 17 18.48 9.48 8.17
N VAL A 18 17.58 9.60 7.15
CA VAL A 18 16.49 8.64 6.88
C VAL A 18 16.73 7.91 5.55
N LEU A 19 17.28 8.59 4.54
CA LEU A 19 17.74 7.94 3.30
C LEU A 19 19.23 8.26 3.11
N ARG A 20 20.00 7.23 2.74
CA ARG A 20 21.46 7.26 2.73
C ARG A 20 22.01 6.73 1.40
N GLY A 21 21.92 7.53 0.33
CA GLY A 21 22.42 7.12 -0.99
C GLY A 21 21.60 6.01 -1.63
N VAL A 22 20.27 6.16 -1.64
CA VAL A 22 19.38 5.14 -2.20
C VAL A 22 19.37 5.20 -3.71
N ASP A 23 19.71 4.07 -4.36
CA ASP A 23 19.55 3.82 -5.79
C ASP A 23 18.35 2.90 -6.01
N PHE A 24 17.31 3.39 -6.68
CA PHE A 24 16.07 2.62 -6.88
C PHE A 24 15.53 2.82 -8.30
N THR A 25 15.06 1.73 -8.91
CA THR A 25 14.53 1.80 -10.29
C THR A 25 13.24 1.03 -10.43
N VAL A 26 12.29 1.57 -11.21
CA VAL A 26 11.08 0.87 -11.66
C VAL A 26 11.08 0.85 -13.18
N ARG A 27 10.79 -0.29 -13.80
CA ARG A 27 10.70 -0.46 -15.26
C ARG A 27 9.29 -0.15 -15.75
N PRO A 28 9.13 0.21 -17.03
CA PRO A 28 7.79 0.20 -17.64
C PRO A 28 7.20 -1.22 -17.60
N GLY A 29 5.92 -1.33 -17.25
CA GLY A 29 5.26 -2.64 -17.17
C GLY A 29 5.80 -3.54 -16.06
N GLU A 30 6.14 -2.96 -14.90
CA GLU A 30 6.66 -3.67 -13.74
C GLU A 30 5.85 -3.35 -12.49
N ILE A 31 5.54 -4.37 -11.70
CA ILE A 31 5.11 -4.23 -10.31
C ILE A 31 6.33 -4.49 -9.43
N HIS A 32 6.87 -3.42 -8.86
CA HIS A 32 8.04 -3.45 -8.01
C HIS A 32 7.63 -3.31 -6.55
N ALA A 33 7.80 -4.37 -5.77
CA ALA A 33 7.54 -4.32 -4.33
C ALA A 33 8.68 -3.61 -3.59
N LEU A 34 8.33 -2.68 -2.71
CA LEU A 34 9.28 -2.01 -1.81
C LEU A 34 9.00 -2.44 -0.38
N MET A 35 9.89 -3.25 0.16
CA MET A 35 9.79 -3.81 1.49
C MET A 35 10.78 -3.19 2.47
N GLY A 36 10.58 -3.40 3.76
CA GLY A 36 11.44 -2.90 4.83
C GLY A 36 10.68 -2.72 6.13
N SER A 37 11.38 -2.68 7.24
CA SER A 37 10.81 -2.42 8.57
C SER A 37 10.14 -1.04 8.66
N ASN A 38 9.35 -0.82 9.70
CA ASN A 38 8.83 0.50 10.02
C ASN A 38 10.00 1.44 10.32
N GLY A 39 9.96 2.64 9.74
CA GLY A 39 11.07 3.61 9.87
C GLY A 39 12.23 3.39 8.87
N ALA A 40 12.22 2.36 8.02
CA ALA A 40 13.30 2.12 7.04
C ALA A 40 13.44 3.23 5.98
N GLY A 41 12.43 4.11 5.81
CA GLY A 41 12.47 5.22 4.85
C GLY A 41 11.54 5.06 3.64
N LYS A 42 10.73 3.99 3.56
CA LYS A 42 9.83 3.72 2.42
C LYS A 42 8.90 4.89 2.09
N SER A 43 8.14 5.36 3.07
CA SER A 43 7.22 6.49 2.89
C SER A 43 7.97 7.80 2.60
N THR A 44 9.18 7.99 3.13
CA THR A 44 10.02 9.14 2.80
C THR A 44 10.43 9.12 1.33
N LEU A 45 10.85 7.97 0.80
CA LEU A 45 11.17 7.80 -0.62
C LEU A 45 9.95 8.11 -1.50
N CYS A 46 8.79 7.54 -1.19
CA CYS A 46 7.55 7.78 -1.92
C CYS A 46 7.10 9.25 -1.86
N ASN A 47 7.24 9.89 -0.71
CA ASN A 47 6.92 11.31 -0.54
C ASN A 47 7.85 12.23 -1.37
N ILE A 48 9.11 11.82 -1.57
CA ILE A 48 10.01 12.57 -2.46
C ILE A 48 9.59 12.38 -3.92
N VAL A 49 9.27 11.16 -4.34
CA VAL A 49 8.79 10.88 -5.71
C VAL A 49 7.50 11.64 -6.03
N THR A 50 6.63 11.84 -5.04
CA THR A 50 5.35 12.56 -5.19
C THR A 50 5.44 14.07 -4.94
N GLY A 51 6.62 14.59 -4.56
CA GLY A 51 6.81 16.02 -4.30
C GLY A 51 6.20 16.53 -2.99
N LEU A 52 5.82 15.64 -2.09
CA LEU A 52 5.40 15.97 -0.72
C LEU A 52 6.61 16.32 0.16
N LEU A 53 7.79 15.80 -0.19
CA LEU A 53 9.07 16.12 0.44
C LEU A 53 10.12 16.44 -0.64
N ALA A 54 11.03 17.37 -0.35
CA ALA A 54 12.19 17.60 -1.17
C ALA A 54 13.34 16.68 -0.73
N ALA A 55 14.07 16.12 -1.69
CA ALA A 55 15.34 15.45 -1.44
C ALA A 55 16.40 16.47 -1.00
N ASP A 56 17.32 16.06 -0.14
CA ASP A 56 18.47 16.89 0.24
C ASP A 56 19.58 16.76 -0.82
N ARG A 57 19.73 15.54 -1.40
CA ARG A 57 20.69 15.22 -2.44
C ARG A 57 20.18 14.06 -3.28
N GLY A 58 20.72 13.91 -4.47
CA GLY A 58 20.39 12.83 -5.41
C GLY A 58 19.60 13.32 -6.63
N GLU A 59 19.38 12.39 -7.54
CA GLU A 59 18.70 12.65 -8.79
C GLU A 59 17.54 11.68 -9.01
N LEU A 60 16.42 12.23 -9.49
CA LEU A 60 15.27 11.45 -9.91
C LEU A 60 14.99 11.74 -11.38
N THR A 61 14.69 10.70 -12.14
CA THR A 61 14.18 10.81 -13.51
C THR A 61 12.92 9.97 -13.67
N LEU A 62 11.94 10.50 -14.41
CA LEU A 62 10.71 9.81 -14.80
C LEU A 62 10.60 9.80 -16.33
N ALA A 63 10.52 8.62 -16.93
CA ALA A 63 10.53 8.42 -18.39
C ALA A 63 11.69 9.18 -19.07
N GLY A 64 12.89 9.08 -18.49
CA GLY A 64 14.13 9.70 -18.99
C GLY A 64 14.22 11.23 -18.81
N ARG A 65 13.26 11.88 -18.15
CA ARG A 65 13.26 13.31 -17.86
C ARG A 65 13.51 13.60 -16.39
N PRO A 66 14.23 14.67 -16.03
CA PRO A 66 14.39 15.07 -14.63
C PRO A 66 13.02 15.18 -13.93
N HIS A 67 12.90 14.58 -12.75
CA HIS A 67 11.67 14.56 -11.96
C HIS A 67 11.94 15.15 -10.58
N ARG A 68 11.55 16.43 -10.39
CA ARG A 68 11.73 17.16 -9.13
C ARG A 68 10.44 17.92 -8.79
N PRO A 69 9.34 17.20 -8.53
CA PRO A 69 8.06 17.85 -8.21
C PRO A 69 8.16 18.60 -6.89
N ARG A 70 7.51 19.75 -6.81
CA ARG A 70 7.42 20.59 -5.61
C ARG A 70 6.06 20.47 -4.93
N SER A 71 5.18 19.65 -5.49
CA SER A 71 3.83 19.39 -4.99
C SER A 71 3.28 18.11 -5.59
N LEU A 72 2.31 17.52 -4.90
CA LEU A 72 1.55 16.37 -5.41
C LEU A 72 0.95 16.66 -6.79
N ARG A 73 0.44 17.88 -7.02
CA ARG A 73 -0.15 18.28 -8.30
C ARG A 73 0.86 18.25 -9.45
N GLU A 74 2.11 18.65 -9.22
CA GLU A 74 3.17 18.56 -10.23
C GLU A 74 3.51 17.10 -10.56
N ALA A 75 3.62 16.24 -9.54
CA ALA A 75 3.82 14.80 -9.73
C ALA A 75 2.65 14.17 -10.50
N GLU A 76 1.42 14.52 -10.15
CA GLU A 76 0.21 14.07 -10.85
C GLU A 76 0.18 14.50 -12.31
N THR A 77 0.63 15.71 -12.61
CA THR A 77 0.75 16.21 -14.00
C THR A 77 1.80 15.43 -14.80
N ALA A 78 2.86 14.95 -14.13
CA ALA A 78 3.85 14.07 -14.74
C ALA A 78 3.38 12.63 -14.91
N GLY A 79 2.20 12.28 -14.37
CA GLY A 79 1.59 10.94 -14.46
C GLY A 79 1.91 10.03 -13.28
N VAL A 80 2.36 10.60 -12.14
CA VAL A 80 2.52 9.86 -10.88
C VAL A 80 1.24 9.94 -10.07
N ARG A 81 0.80 8.81 -9.50
CA ARG A 81 -0.31 8.75 -8.54
C ARG A 81 0.13 7.98 -7.31
N MET A 82 -0.40 8.36 -6.16
CA MET A 82 -0.14 7.69 -4.90
C MET A 82 -1.43 7.46 -4.14
N VAL A 83 -1.60 6.24 -3.65
CA VAL A 83 -2.58 5.87 -2.62
C VAL A 83 -1.80 5.74 -1.32
N MET A 84 -2.11 6.60 -0.37
CA MET A 84 -1.46 6.64 0.94
C MET A 84 -2.18 5.71 1.91
N GLN A 85 -1.50 5.34 2.98
CA GLN A 85 -2.06 4.56 4.08
C GLN A 85 -3.23 5.29 4.76
N GLU A 86 -3.14 6.61 4.90
CA GLU A 86 -4.24 7.45 5.40
C GLU A 86 -5.18 7.85 4.26
N LEU A 87 -6.49 7.72 4.49
CA LEU A 87 -7.52 8.02 3.50
C LEU A 87 -7.69 9.53 3.34
N ASN A 88 -7.50 10.03 2.13
CA ASN A 88 -7.65 11.46 1.77
C ASN A 88 -8.97 11.73 1.03
N LEU A 89 -10.08 11.29 1.62
CA LEU A 89 -11.43 11.51 1.11
C LEU A 89 -12.15 12.56 1.93
N PHE A 90 -13.01 13.33 1.26
CA PHE A 90 -13.90 14.29 1.90
C PHE A 90 -15.23 13.60 2.28
N PRO A 91 -15.49 13.34 3.57
CA PRO A 91 -16.63 12.53 4.00
C PRO A 91 -17.99 13.13 3.63
N THR A 92 -18.06 14.46 3.59
CA THR A 92 -19.29 15.20 3.29
C THR A 92 -19.62 15.30 1.80
N LEU A 93 -18.64 15.09 0.93
CA LEU A 93 -18.83 15.10 -0.51
C LEU A 93 -19.30 13.72 -0.99
N SER A 94 -19.99 13.72 -2.14
CA SER A 94 -20.39 12.49 -2.82
C SER A 94 -19.20 11.72 -3.38
N ILE A 95 -19.40 10.45 -3.71
CA ILE A 95 -18.41 9.61 -4.40
C ILE A 95 -17.92 10.29 -5.69
N ALA A 96 -18.86 10.76 -6.53
CA ALA A 96 -18.53 11.41 -7.80
C ALA A 96 -17.71 12.69 -7.62
N GLU A 97 -18.00 13.49 -6.60
CA GLU A 97 -17.23 14.69 -6.27
C GLU A 97 -15.83 14.33 -5.78
N ASN A 98 -15.67 13.33 -4.90
CA ASN A 98 -14.37 12.85 -4.44
C ASN A 98 -13.50 12.34 -5.59
N LEU A 99 -14.04 11.54 -6.50
CA LEU A 99 -13.34 11.01 -7.67
C LEU A 99 -12.92 12.10 -8.67
N SER A 100 -13.62 13.25 -8.66
CA SER A 100 -13.39 14.34 -9.62
C SER A 100 -12.77 15.58 -9.00
N PHE A 101 -12.54 15.61 -7.69
CA PHE A 101 -12.18 16.81 -6.91
C PHE A 101 -11.01 17.59 -7.51
N GLN A 102 -9.96 16.90 -7.94
CA GLN A 102 -8.77 17.54 -8.53
C GLN A 102 -9.00 18.09 -9.94
N ARG A 103 -10.11 17.74 -10.60
CA ARG A 103 -10.46 18.12 -11.98
C ARG A 103 -11.74 18.96 -12.09
N LEU A 104 -12.20 19.50 -10.97
CA LEU A 104 -13.41 20.34 -10.94
C LEU A 104 -13.24 21.71 -11.65
N GLY A 105 -12.04 22.02 -12.11
CA GLY A 105 -11.75 23.25 -12.85
C GLY A 105 -12.25 23.17 -14.28
N ASN A 106 -13.36 23.82 -14.60
CA ASN A 106 -13.68 24.22 -15.96
C ASN A 106 -13.65 25.75 -16.07
N ARG A 107 -13.41 26.26 -17.33
CA ARG A 107 -13.27 27.68 -17.60
C ARG A 107 -14.53 28.53 -17.26
N LEU A 108 -15.67 27.89 -17.02
CA LEU A 108 -16.97 28.52 -16.81
C LEU A 108 -17.58 28.20 -15.44
N GLY A 109 -16.91 27.41 -14.56
CA GLY A 109 -17.42 27.04 -13.26
C GLY A 109 -18.64 26.09 -13.27
N LEU A 110 -19.05 25.59 -14.45
CA LEU A 110 -20.21 24.71 -14.60
C LEU A 110 -19.77 23.24 -14.57
N LEU A 111 -20.25 22.51 -13.58
CA LEU A 111 -20.06 21.07 -13.44
C LEU A 111 -21.25 20.32 -14.04
N SER A 112 -21.01 19.49 -15.04
CA SER A 112 -22.03 18.57 -15.54
C SER A 112 -22.16 17.37 -14.61
N ARG A 113 -23.20 17.32 -13.79
CA ARG A 113 -23.49 16.19 -12.89
C ARG A 113 -23.53 14.85 -13.64
N ARG A 114 -24.06 14.82 -14.87
CA ARG A 114 -24.11 13.61 -15.70
C ARG A 114 -22.71 13.11 -16.08
N ARG A 115 -21.78 14.01 -16.42
CA ARG A 115 -20.39 13.63 -16.73
C ARG A 115 -19.65 13.15 -15.49
N LEU A 116 -19.87 13.78 -14.34
CA LEU A 116 -19.30 13.36 -13.06
C LEU A 116 -19.78 11.96 -12.69
N ALA A 117 -21.09 11.69 -12.78
CA ALA A 117 -21.68 10.40 -12.49
C ALA A 117 -21.12 9.31 -13.42
N ALA A 118 -21.14 9.51 -14.73
CA ALA A 118 -20.64 8.52 -15.69
C ALA A 118 -19.15 8.19 -15.47
N ARG A 119 -18.34 9.18 -15.12
CA ARG A 119 -16.93 8.96 -14.79
C ARG A 119 -16.76 8.20 -13.48
N ALA A 120 -17.58 8.50 -12.49
CA ALA A 120 -17.58 7.81 -11.22
C ALA A 120 -18.01 6.34 -11.37
N GLU A 121 -19.06 6.07 -12.15
CA GLU A 121 -19.50 4.72 -12.48
C GLU A 121 -18.37 3.89 -13.12
N ALA A 122 -17.66 4.47 -14.11
CA ALA A 122 -16.53 3.80 -14.75
C ALA A 122 -15.39 3.51 -13.77
N ALA A 123 -15.06 4.44 -12.87
CA ALA A 123 -14.01 4.26 -11.86
C ALA A 123 -14.41 3.21 -10.80
N LEU A 124 -15.66 3.25 -10.33
CA LEU A 124 -16.21 2.28 -9.37
C LEU A 124 -16.23 0.86 -9.93
N ALA A 125 -16.58 0.70 -11.20
CA ALA A 125 -16.59 -0.61 -11.87
C ALA A 125 -15.20 -1.27 -11.88
N ARG A 126 -14.12 -0.49 -11.97
CA ARG A 126 -12.74 -1.03 -11.94
C ARG A 126 -12.40 -1.73 -10.61
N VAL A 127 -12.95 -1.25 -9.51
CA VAL A 127 -12.62 -1.74 -8.16
C VAL A 127 -13.75 -2.58 -7.52
N GLY A 128 -14.83 -2.88 -8.24
CA GLY A 128 -15.92 -3.73 -7.72
C GLY A 128 -16.97 -3.00 -6.90
N LEU A 129 -17.08 -1.71 -7.09
CA LEU A 129 -18.05 -0.87 -6.40
C LEU A 129 -19.17 -0.36 -7.32
N GLU A 130 -19.43 -1.05 -8.45
CA GLU A 130 -20.44 -0.69 -9.45
C GLU A 130 -21.88 -0.63 -8.91
N HIS A 131 -22.13 -1.25 -7.75
CA HIS A 131 -23.42 -1.25 -7.06
C HIS A 131 -23.68 0.03 -6.25
N LEU A 132 -22.65 0.89 -6.08
CA LEU A 132 -22.79 2.12 -5.30
C LEU A 132 -23.33 3.26 -6.15
N ASP A 133 -24.24 4.06 -5.57
CA ASP A 133 -24.73 5.30 -6.18
C ASP A 133 -23.64 6.38 -6.11
N PRO A 134 -23.17 6.92 -7.26
CA PRO A 134 -22.16 7.99 -7.28
C PRO A 134 -22.56 9.26 -6.53
N SER A 135 -23.83 9.48 -6.29
CA SER A 135 -24.34 10.66 -5.54
C SER A 135 -24.27 10.48 -4.02
N MET A 136 -24.00 9.26 -3.55
CA MET A 136 -23.96 8.95 -2.11
C MET A 136 -22.77 9.64 -1.42
N PRO A 137 -22.95 10.24 -0.24
CA PRO A 137 -21.86 10.79 0.56
C PRO A 137 -20.87 9.70 1.00
N VAL A 138 -19.56 10.00 0.92
CA VAL A 138 -18.49 9.07 1.30
C VAL A 138 -18.56 8.67 2.77
N ALA A 139 -19.14 9.51 3.65
CA ALA A 139 -19.35 9.18 5.06
C ALA A 139 -20.14 7.88 5.29
N ARG A 140 -20.99 7.48 4.33
CA ARG A 140 -21.79 6.24 4.42
C ARG A 140 -21.03 4.97 4.04
N LEU A 141 -19.83 5.10 3.48
CA LEU A 141 -19.01 3.97 3.06
C LEU A 141 -18.30 3.34 4.27
N GLY A 142 -18.22 2.02 4.29
CA GLY A 142 -17.32 1.28 5.18
C GLY A 142 -15.84 1.53 4.86
N VAL A 143 -14.94 1.16 5.79
CA VAL A 143 -13.49 1.44 5.66
C VAL A 143 -12.93 0.82 4.38
N GLY A 144 -13.21 -0.44 4.09
CA GLY A 144 -12.74 -1.12 2.86
C GLY A 144 -13.28 -0.48 1.58
N GLN A 145 -14.54 -0.01 1.57
CA GLN A 145 -15.10 0.72 0.41
C GLN A 145 -14.42 2.07 0.20
N ARG A 146 -14.06 2.78 1.27
CA ARG A 146 -13.31 4.04 1.19
C ARG A 146 -11.90 3.78 0.65
N GLN A 147 -11.24 2.71 1.08
CA GLN A 147 -9.94 2.30 0.55
C GLN A 147 -10.01 2.03 -0.96
N LEU A 148 -11.00 1.25 -1.41
CA LEU A 148 -11.23 1.00 -2.83
C LEU A 148 -11.57 2.28 -3.61
N LEU A 149 -12.27 3.23 -3.01
CA LEU A 149 -12.57 4.52 -3.64
C LEU A 149 -11.30 5.37 -3.86
N GLU A 150 -10.37 5.38 -2.89
CA GLU A 150 -9.04 6.01 -3.06
C GLU A 150 -8.27 5.38 -4.22
N ILE A 151 -8.25 4.05 -4.28
CA ILE A 151 -7.60 3.30 -5.36
C ILE A 151 -8.28 3.62 -6.71
N ALA A 152 -9.62 3.62 -6.76
CA ALA A 152 -10.38 4.00 -7.96
C ALA A 152 -10.02 5.40 -8.46
N ARG A 153 -9.86 6.37 -7.54
CA ARG A 153 -9.42 7.73 -7.84
C ARG A 153 -8.03 7.75 -8.48
N ALA A 154 -7.08 7.01 -7.92
CA ALA A 154 -5.72 6.92 -8.44
C ALA A 154 -5.66 6.24 -9.81
N LEU A 155 -6.51 5.23 -10.04
CA LEU A 155 -6.59 4.49 -11.30
C LEU A 155 -7.33 5.25 -12.41
N ALA A 156 -8.23 6.19 -12.07
CA ALA A 156 -9.14 6.83 -13.03
C ALA A 156 -8.44 7.56 -14.20
N ASP A 157 -7.16 7.85 -14.08
CA ASP A 157 -6.36 8.61 -15.03
C ASP A 157 -5.27 7.78 -15.73
N ASP A 158 -5.29 6.47 -15.58
CA ASP A 158 -4.30 5.54 -16.10
C ASP A 158 -2.85 6.08 -15.89
N PRO A 159 -2.37 6.10 -14.64
CA PRO A 159 -1.08 6.68 -14.28
C PRO A 159 0.08 5.96 -14.98
N ARG A 160 1.16 6.71 -15.26
CA ARG A 160 2.42 6.11 -15.71
C ARG A 160 3.14 5.39 -14.58
N LEU A 161 3.11 5.99 -13.39
CA LEU A 161 3.66 5.43 -12.15
C LEU A 161 2.58 5.48 -11.06
N LEU A 162 2.24 4.33 -10.52
CA LEU A 162 1.32 4.19 -9.38
C LEU A 162 2.09 3.75 -8.15
N ILE A 163 1.90 4.45 -7.05
CA ILE A 163 2.47 4.09 -5.74
C ILE A 163 1.30 3.69 -4.83
N LEU A 164 1.39 2.52 -4.22
CA LEU A 164 0.40 1.97 -3.31
C LEU A 164 1.07 1.68 -1.97
N ASP A 165 0.69 2.41 -0.92
CA ASP A 165 1.22 2.22 0.44
C ASP A 165 0.18 1.48 1.29
N GLU A 166 0.42 0.19 1.55
CA GLU A 166 -0.45 -0.74 2.28
C GLU A 166 -1.93 -0.74 1.81
N PRO A 167 -2.20 -0.94 0.50
CA PRO A 167 -3.52 -0.71 -0.05
C PRO A 167 -4.59 -1.73 0.40
N THR A 168 -4.20 -2.84 1.01
CA THR A 168 -5.06 -3.99 1.31
C THR A 168 -5.45 -4.13 2.77
N ALA A 169 -4.94 -3.26 3.65
CA ALA A 169 -5.13 -3.38 5.11
C ALA A 169 -6.59 -3.50 5.59
N ALA A 170 -7.54 -2.92 4.82
CA ALA A 170 -8.96 -2.94 5.14
C ALA A 170 -9.81 -3.72 4.12
N LEU A 171 -9.18 -4.50 3.23
CA LEU A 171 -9.85 -5.22 2.15
C LEU A 171 -10.05 -6.70 2.48
N THR A 172 -11.14 -7.25 1.97
CA THR A 172 -11.40 -8.70 1.98
C THR A 172 -10.64 -9.41 0.85
N ASP A 173 -10.41 -10.72 0.96
CA ASP A 173 -9.70 -11.50 -0.06
C ASP A 173 -10.29 -11.36 -1.48
N PRO A 174 -11.63 -11.40 -1.71
CA PRO A 174 -12.19 -11.14 -3.02
C PRO A 174 -11.87 -9.74 -3.57
N GLN A 175 -11.83 -8.72 -2.70
CA GLN A 175 -11.48 -7.35 -3.08
C GLN A 175 -9.98 -7.25 -3.44
N ILE A 176 -9.10 -7.93 -2.71
CA ILE A 176 -7.66 -8.01 -2.99
C ILE A 176 -7.44 -8.66 -4.36
N HIS A 177 -8.09 -9.78 -4.65
CA HIS A 177 -7.96 -10.46 -5.94
C HIS A 177 -8.40 -9.57 -7.10
N ARG A 178 -9.49 -8.81 -6.94
CA ARG A 178 -9.95 -7.86 -7.95
C ARG A 178 -8.97 -6.72 -8.15
N LEU A 179 -8.45 -6.14 -7.06
CA LEU A 179 -7.40 -5.12 -7.10
C LEU A 179 -6.17 -5.64 -7.87
N PHE A 180 -5.70 -6.84 -7.57
CA PHE A 180 -4.56 -7.44 -8.27
C PHE A 180 -4.81 -7.62 -9.77
N GLY A 181 -6.03 -7.98 -10.16
CA GLY A 181 -6.45 -8.00 -11.57
C GLY A 181 -6.29 -6.64 -12.26
N GLU A 182 -6.72 -5.56 -11.61
CA GLU A 182 -6.57 -4.19 -12.12
C GLU A 182 -5.11 -3.73 -12.15
N LEU A 183 -4.31 -4.07 -11.15
CA LEU A 183 -2.88 -3.74 -11.13
C LEU A 183 -2.12 -4.45 -12.26
N ARG A 184 -2.41 -5.74 -12.50
CA ARG A 184 -1.84 -6.48 -13.64
C ARG A 184 -2.24 -5.86 -14.99
N ARG A 185 -3.52 -5.49 -15.14
CA ARG A 185 -3.99 -4.78 -16.35
C ARG A 185 -3.24 -3.47 -16.57
N LEU A 186 -3.02 -2.68 -15.52
CA LEU A 186 -2.29 -1.41 -15.59
C LEU A 186 -0.80 -1.65 -15.94
N ARG A 187 -0.17 -2.65 -15.31
CA ARG A 187 1.19 -3.10 -15.63
C ARG A 187 1.31 -3.51 -17.10
N ASP A 188 0.40 -4.33 -17.58
CA ASP A 188 0.42 -4.85 -18.97
C ASP A 188 0.19 -3.73 -19.99
N ALA A 189 -0.44 -2.62 -19.58
CA ALA A 189 -0.55 -1.39 -20.35
C ALA A 189 0.73 -0.52 -20.30
N GLY A 190 1.78 -0.97 -19.62
CA GLY A 190 3.10 -0.31 -19.57
C GLY A 190 3.34 0.61 -18.37
N ALA A 191 2.41 0.71 -17.44
CA ALA A 191 2.63 1.49 -16.21
C ALA A 191 3.61 0.78 -15.27
N GLY A 192 4.43 1.56 -14.54
CA GLY A 192 5.19 1.07 -13.41
C GLY A 192 4.38 1.20 -12.13
N ILE A 193 4.53 0.23 -11.24
CA ILE A 193 3.82 0.21 -9.96
C ILE A 193 4.83 -0.01 -8.84
N ILE A 194 4.81 0.85 -7.82
CA ILE A 194 5.51 0.63 -6.55
C ILE A 194 4.45 0.13 -5.57
N TYR A 195 4.65 -1.10 -5.09
CA TYR A 195 3.72 -1.76 -4.18
C TYR A 195 4.38 -1.94 -2.81
N ILE A 196 3.87 -1.27 -1.79
CA ILE A 196 4.37 -1.38 -0.42
C ILE A 196 3.37 -2.21 0.38
N SER A 197 3.83 -3.32 0.93
CA SER A 197 3.07 -4.18 1.84
C SER A 197 4.04 -4.89 2.79
N HIS A 198 3.56 -5.22 3.98
CA HIS A 198 4.25 -6.12 4.91
C HIS A 198 3.73 -7.57 4.80
N ARG A 199 2.76 -7.83 3.94
CA ARG A 199 2.16 -9.15 3.70
C ARG A 199 2.90 -9.88 2.60
N MET A 200 3.68 -10.90 2.97
CA MET A 200 4.50 -11.69 2.05
C MET A 200 3.68 -12.41 0.99
N ASP A 201 2.51 -12.93 1.38
CA ASP A 201 1.58 -13.60 0.49
C ASP A 201 1.12 -12.70 -0.68
N GLU A 202 0.94 -11.41 -0.42
CA GLU A 202 0.61 -10.43 -1.45
C GLU A 202 1.79 -10.19 -2.39
N ILE A 203 2.98 -9.98 -1.84
CA ILE A 203 4.19 -9.72 -2.62
C ILE A 203 4.48 -10.87 -3.58
N CYS A 204 4.43 -12.12 -3.09
CA CYS A 204 4.64 -13.31 -3.92
C CYS A 204 3.60 -13.46 -5.03
N GLN A 205 2.37 -12.94 -4.85
CA GLN A 205 1.31 -13.02 -5.84
C GLN A 205 1.38 -11.94 -6.93
N ILE A 206 1.87 -10.74 -6.59
CA ILE A 206 1.70 -9.59 -7.47
C ILE A 206 3.02 -9.01 -8.01
N ALA A 207 4.13 -9.13 -7.27
CA ALA A 207 5.38 -8.46 -7.62
C ALA A 207 6.16 -9.18 -8.72
N ASP A 208 6.79 -8.41 -9.60
CA ASP A 208 7.79 -8.89 -10.56
C ASP A 208 9.20 -8.82 -9.94
N ARG A 209 9.48 -7.77 -9.17
CA ARG A 209 10.73 -7.58 -8.42
C ARG A 209 10.44 -7.06 -7.02
N VAL A 210 11.37 -7.34 -6.12
CA VAL A 210 11.32 -6.90 -4.72
C VAL A 210 12.60 -6.17 -4.38
N SER A 211 12.48 -4.99 -3.80
CA SER A 211 13.57 -4.25 -3.17
C SER A 211 13.37 -4.17 -1.67
N VAL A 212 14.43 -4.37 -0.92
CA VAL A 212 14.42 -4.28 0.54
C VAL A 212 15.17 -3.04 0.98
N LEU A 213 14.47 -2.13 1.65
CA LEU A 213 15.04 -0.94 2.28
C LEU A 213 15.23 -1.21 3.77
N ARG A 214 16.45 -1.00 4.28
CA ARG A 214 16.79 -1.14 5.70
C ARG A 214 17.70 -0.01 6.14
N ASP A 215 17.38 0.63 7.25
CA ASP A 215 18.15 1.72 7.86
C ASP A 215 18.52 2.86 6.90
N GLY A 216 17.60 3.13 5.93
CA GLY A 216 17.78 4.15 4.92
C GLY A 216 18.61 3.76 3.70
N GLU A 217 19.01 2.50 3.58
CA GLU A 217 19.79 1.97 2.46
C GLU A 217 19.05 0.85 1.73
N LEU A 218 19.20 0.77 0.42
CA LEU A 218 18.67 -0.34 -0.37
C LEU A 218 19.63 -1.52 -0.28
N VAL A 219 19.25 -2.56 0.48
CA VAL A 219 20.13 -3.70 0.79
C VAL A 219 20.05 -4.81 -0.26
N ALA A 220 18.95 -4.94 -0.98
CA ALA A 220 18.77 -5.93 -2.04
C ALA A 220 17.71 -5.49 -3.05
N THR A 221 17.85 -5.96 -4.29
CA THR A 221 16.83 -5.92 -5.34
C THR A 221 16.90 -7.20 -6.14
N GLU A 222 15.89 -8.04 -6.03
CA GLU A 222 15.86 -9.39 -6.62
C GLU A 222 14.55 -9.62 -7.39
N ALA A 223 14.51 -10.60 -8.28
CA ALA A 223 13.26 -11.02 -8.91
C ALA A 223 12.37 -11.69 -7.84
N ALA A 224 11.05 -11.44 -7.89
CA ALA A 224 10.13 -12.01 -6.90
C ALA A 224 10.10 -13.55 -6.96
N THR A 225 10.41 -14.14 -8.12
CA THR A 225 10.52 -15.59 -8.30
C THR A 225 11.70 -16.23 -7.58
N ASP A 226 12.73 -15.44 -7.26
CA ASP A 226 13.99 -15.91 -6.67
C ASP A 226 14.01 -15.72 -5.14
N LEU A 227 12.93 -15.14 -4.59
CA LEU A 227 12.78 -14.83 -3.18
C LEU A 227 11.73 -15.73 -2.54
N ASP A 228 12.10 -16.29 -1.39
CA ASP A 228 11.13 -16.86 -0.45
C ASP A 228 10.90 -15.91 0.74
N SER A 229 9.87 -16.21 1.53
CA SER A 229 9.51 -15.39 2.69
C SER A 229 10.63 -15.29 3.72
N ASP A 230 11.37 -16.38 3.94
CA ASP A 230 12.45 -16.43 4.93
C ASP A 230 13.60 -15.51 4.48
N ARG A 231 13.95 -15.54 3.20
CA ARG A 231 15.00 -14.68 2.62
C ARG A 231 14.65 -13.20 2.71
N ILE A 232 13.40 -12.83 2.45
CA ILE A 232 12.95 -11.44 2.58
C ILE A 232 13.06 -10.98 4.05
N VAL A 233 12.64 -11.81 5.00
CA VAL A 233 12.73 -11.47 6.43
C VAL A 233 14.19 -11.35 6.88
N GLU A 234 15.09 -12.22 6.42
CA GLU A 234 16.53 -12.10 6.68
C GLU A 234 17.12 -10.77 6.16
N LEU A 235 16.76 -10.39 4.92
CA LEU A 235 17.19 -9.12 4.33
C LEU A 235 16.67 -7.92 5.13
N MET A 236 15.41 -7.99 5.60
CA MET A 236 14.81 -6.94 6.43
C MET A 236 15.43 -6.86 7.83
N ALA A 237 15.71 -8.02 8.46
CA ALA A 237 16.28 -8.10 9.80
C ALA A 237 17.80 -7.84 9.82
N GLY A 238 18.50 -8.13 8.72
CA GLY A 238 19.96 -8.03 8.63
C GLY A 238 20.72 -9.15 9.32
N ALA A 239 20.02 -10.19 9.76
CA ALA A 239 20.58 -11.38 10.38
C ALA A 239 19.83 -12.61 9.91
N PRO A 240 20.50 -13.79 9.87
CA PRO A 240 19.82 -15.05 9.59
C PRO A 240 18.66 -15.26 10.56
N LEU A 241 17.55 -15.81 10.06
CA LEU A 241 16.43 -16.21 10.90
C LEU A 241 16.85 -17.39 11.79
N GLU A 242 17.27 -17.09 13.01
CA GLU A 242 17.29 -18.11 14.05
C GLU A 242 15.84 -18.45 14.40
N ARG A 243 15.31 -19.52 13.82
CA ARG A 243 14.07 -20.08 14.31
C ARG A 243 14.37 -20.62 15.71
N PRO A 244 13.87 -20.00 16.79
CA PRO A 244 14.00 -20.65 18.11
C PRO A 244 13.42 -22.03 17.92
N ALA A 245 14.23 -23.06 18.22
CA ALA A 245 13.72 -24.43 18.28
C ALA A 245 12.42 -24.32 19.09
N ARG A 246 11.29 -24.74 18.52
CA ARG A 246 10.03 -24.84 19.28
C ARG A 246 10.42 -25.65 20.50
N GLY A 247 10.59 -24.99 21.61
CA GLY A 247 10.85 -25.67 22.87
C GLY A 247 9.83 -26.78 22.95
N ALA A 248 10.27 -28.03 23.02
CA ALA A 248 9.39 -29.16 23.28
C ALA A 248 8.51 -28.68 24.43
N GLY A 249 7.21 -28.53 24.19
CA GLY A 249 6.30 -27.91 25.12
C GLY A 249 6.58 -28.50 26.50
N GLY A 250 7.15 -27.69 27.38
CA GLY A 250 7.37 -28.13 28.77
C GLY A 250 6.06 -28.64 29.29
N ALA A 251 6.08 -29.66 30.12
CA ALA A 251 4.86 -30.17 30.75
C ALA A 251 4.05 -28.98 31.26
N ALA A 252 2.79 -28.88 30.85
CA ALA A 252 1.90 -27.78 31.22
C ALA A 252 2.01 -27.55 32.73
N GLY A 253 2.44 -26.36 33.13
CA GLY A 253 2.58 -25.98 34.52
C GLY A 253 1.22 -25.90 35.22
N GLU A 254 1.17 -25.38 36.43
CA GLU A 254 -0.07 -25.11 37.15
C GLU A 254 -0.98 -24.18 36.34
N ALA A 255 -2.30 -24.48 36.35
CA ALA A 255 -3.27 -23.61 35.67
C ALA A 255 -3.33 -22.26 36.39
N LEU A 256 -3.00 -21.18 35.65
CA LEU A 256 -3.00 -19.82 36.16
C LEU A 256 -4.36 -19.12 35.96
N ILE A 257 -5.00 -19.38 34.83
CA ILE A 257 -6.30 -18.79 34.47
C ILE A 257 -7.16 -19.92 33.88
N LYS A 258 -8.36 -20.10 34.40
CA LYS A 258 -9.39 -20.94 33.80
C LYS A 258 -10.60 -20.06 33.49
N VAL A 259 -11.01 -20.05 32.23
CA VAL A 259 -12.24 -19.42 31.76
C VAL A 259 -13.18 -20.56 31.32
N ASP A 260 -14.44 -20.50 31.74
CA ASP A 260 -15.43 -21.52 31.46
C ASP A 260 -16.76 -20.87 31.12
N GLY A 261 -17.25 -21.06 29.87
CA GLY A 261 -18.52 -20.55 29.40
C GLY A 261 -18.64 -19.02 29.38
N LEU A 262 -17.56 -18.28 29.22
CA LEU A 262 -17.60 -16.83 29.20
C LEU A 262 -18.39 -16.36 27.98
N GLY A 263 -19.40 -15.50 28.22
CA GLY A 263 -20.23 -14.92 27.16
C GLY A 263 -20.57 -13.46 27.42
N ARG A 264 -20.92 -12.79 26.36
CA ARG A 264 -21.53 -11.44 26.39
C ARG A 264 -22.61 -11.37 25.31
N ASP A 265 -23.83 -11.10 25.72
CA ASP A 265 -25.00 -11.05 24.83
C ASP A 265 -24.75 -10.26 23.55
N GLY A 266 -24.99 -10.89 22.41
CA GLY A 266 -24.85 -10.29 21.08
C GLY A 266 -23.42 -9.99 20.63
N VAL A 267 -22.38 -10.43 21.37
CA VAL A 267 -20.98 -10.17 21.03
C VAL A 267 -20.19 -11.48 20.90
N PHE A 268 -20.24 -12.35 21.91
CA PHE A 268 -19.61 -13.68 21.90
C PHE A 268 -20.27 -14.61 22.91
N GLU A 269 -20.18 -15.92 22.68
CA GLU A 269 -20.81 -16.94 23.50
C GLU A 269 -19.86 -18.13 23.73
N ASP A 270 -19.96 -18.73 24.90
CA ASP A 270 -19.34 -20.04 25.28
C ASP A 270 -17.81 -20.10 25.04
N ILE A 271 -17.09 -19.05 25.42
CA ILE A 271 -15.63 -19.03 25.35
C ILE A 271 -15.04 -19.74 26.58
N SER A 272 -14.33 -20.83 26.34
CA SER A 272 -13.68 -21.62 27.41
C SER A 272 -12.22 -21.89 27.05
N PHE A 273 -11.30 -21.63 27.96
CA PHE A 273 -9.87 -21.96 27.82
C PHE A 273 -9.17 -22.04 29.19
N THR A 274 -8.00 -22.64 29.20
CA THR A 274 -7.11 -22.63 30.36
C THR A 274 -5.72 -22.18 29.96
N LEU A 275 -5.13 -21.26 30.72
CA LEU A 275 -3.75 -20.81 30.57
C LEU A 275 -2.90 -21.38 31.69
N HIS A 276 -1.76 -22.00 31.36
CA HIS A 276 -0.85 -22.61 32.30
C HIS A 276 0.44 -21.78 32.49
N ALA A 277 1.12 -22.00 33.60
CA ALA A 277 2.40 -21.39 33.88
C ALA A 277 3.45 -21.79 32.81
N GLY A 278 4.13 -20.78 32.24
CA GLY A 278 5.10 -20.98 31.16
C GLY A 278 4.50 -21.18 29.76
N GLU A 279 3.18 -21.08 29.63
CA GLU A 279 2.46 -21.17 28.35
C GLU A 279 2.24 -19.80 27.72
N VAL A 280 2.29 -19.74 26.39
CA VAL A 280 1.82 -18.60 25.58
C VAL A 280 0.58 -19.04 24.84
N LEU A 281 -0.59 -18.53 25.26
CA LEU A 281 -1.87 -18.80 24.61
C LEU A 281 -2.18 -17.69 23.60
N GLY A 282 -2.31 -18.06 22.32
CA GLY A 282 -2.75 -17.16 21.27
C GLY A 282 -4.27 -17.13 21.15
N ILE A 283 -4.88 -15.93 21.14
CA ILE A 283 -6.30 -15.73 20.86
C ILE A 283 -6.41 -15.10 19.47
N ALA A 284 -7.11 -15.74 18.54
CA ALA A 284 -7.32 -15.27 17.18
C ALA A 284 -8.82 -15.21 16.84
N GLY A 285 -9.22 -14.28 15.99
CA GLY A 285 -10.58 -14.14 15.51
C GLY A 285 -10.64 -13.29 14.25
N LEU A 286 -11.72 -13.45 13.48
CA LEU A 286 -12.03 -12.55 12.35
C LEU A 286 -12.75 -11.31 12.89
N ILE A 287 -12.47 -10.16 12.32
CA ILE A 287 -13.12 -8.88 12.60
C ILE A 287 -14.40 -8.78 11.78
#